data_30b6ed3933bb0b918513b107949122b7
#
_entry.id   30b6ed3933bb0b918513b107949122b7
#
_cell.length_a   1.000
_cell.length_b   1.000
_cell.length_c   1.000
_cell.angle_alpha   90.00
_cell.angle_beta   90.00
_cell.angle_gamma   90.00
#
_symmetry.space_group_name_H-M   'P 1'
#
loop_
_entity.id
_entity.type
_entity.pdbx_description
1 polymer ?
#
loop_
_entity_poly.entity_id
_entity_poly.type
_entity_poly.pdbx_seq_one_letter_code
_entity_poly.pdbx_strand_id
1 'polypeptide(L)'
;SGPHRDNGSLTLEFYASLRSPYTALVFDTVVQWARAVGVKLDLRPVLPMVMRGVAATRDKGMYIFSDAGREARALGVPLGPFYDPIGEPVRRCYSLLPLADAEGKRVELLGSFLQAAFVEGRNTRHKRVLRKVVERAGLSWREASAQLGKPGWEALLEANREAMYAFNCWGVPGFRLVDADGSTLATAWGQDRLWLVAEVVQQALSARDQSGSSTELPPPFPHSR
;
A
#
# COMPACT_ATOMS: atom_id res chain seq x y z
N SER A 1 -6.82 -20.35 -20.20
CA SER A 1 -7.45 -19.07 -19.86
C SER A 1 -6.42 -18.18 -19.18
N GLY A 2 -6.32 -16.91 -19.62
CA GLY A 2 -5.45 -15.92 -18.96
C GLY A 2 -5.95 -15.61 -17.55
N PRO A 3 -5.13 -14.93 -16.72
CA PRO A 3 -5.55 -14.55 -15.38
C PRO A 3 -6.82 -13.66 -15.49
N HIS A 4 -7.83 -13.99 -14.69
CA HIS A 4 -9.03 -13.16 -14.59
C HIS A 4 -8.67 -11.76 -14.09
N ARG A 5 -9.32 -10.75 -14.64
CA ARG A 5 -9.07 -9.36 -14.28
C ARG A 5 -10.32 -8.74 -13.66
N ASP A 6 -10.14 -8.03 -12.54
CA ASP A 6 -11.21 -7.25 -11.93
C ASP A 6 -11.49 -5.97 -12.73
N ASN A 7 -12.71 -5.46 -12.61
CA ASN A 7 -13.14 -4.19 -13.20
C ASN A 7 -13.16 -3.03 -12.19
N GLY A 8 -12.46 -3.17 -11.07
CA GLY A 8 -12.43 -2.21 -9.96
C GLY A 8 -13.53 -2.41 -8.92
N SER A 9 -14.20 -3.56 -8.92
CA SER A 9 -15.20 -3.92 -7.91
C SER A 9 -14.58 -4.36 -6.58
N LEU A 10 -13.39 -4.94 -6.64
CA LEU A 10 -12.60 -5.29 -5.47
C LEU A 10 -11.70 -4.11 -5.06
N THR A 11 -11.60 -3.87 -3.77
CA THR A 11 -10.68 -2.88 -3.21
C THR A 11 -9.66 -3.56 -2.32
N LEU A 12 -8.38 -3.37 -2.60
CA LEU A 12 -7.29 -3.73 -1.70
C LEU A 12 -6.90 -2.52 -0.86
N GLU A 13 -7.24 -2.55 0.41
CA GLU A 13 -6.69 -1.62 1.40
C GLU A 13 -5.27 -2.08 1.75
N PHE A 14 -4.31 -1.21 1.51
CA PHE A 14 -2.90 -1.44 1.80
C PHE A 14 -2.43 -0.48 2.89
N TYR A 15 -2.23 -1.00 4.09
CA TYR A 15 -1.73 -0.25 5.24
C TYR A 15 -0.20 -0.24 5.22
N ALA A 16 0.37 0.94 5.14
CA ALA A 16 1.78 1.16 4.86
C ALA A 16 2.39 2.22 5.78
N SER A 17 3.68 2.15 6.04
CA SER A 17 4.41 3.16 6.81
C SER A 17 5.71 3.56 6.13
N LEU A 18 6.00 4.86 6.12
CA LEU A 18 7.22 5.43 5.52
C LEU A 18 8.51 5.05 6.24
N ARG A 19 8.43 4.41 7.41
CA ARG A 19 9.60 3.90 8.14
C ARG A 19 9.70 2.38 8.13
N SER A 20 8.79 1.69 7.50
CA SER A 20 8.81 0.23 7.48
C SER A 20 9.63 -0.30 6.30
N PRO A 21 10.75 -1.00 6.53
CA PRO A 21 11.51 -1.63 5.47
C PRO A 21 10.72 -2.76 4.79
N TYR A 22 9.83 -3.45 5.51
CA TYR A 22 8.93 -4.43 4.91
C TYR A 22 7.87 -3.78 4.00
N THR A 23 7.39 -2.58 4.36
CA THR A 23 6.56 -1.78 3.43
C THR A 23 7.36 -1.44 2.17
N ALA A 24 8.59 -0.95 2.31
CA ALA A 24 9.45 -0.61 1.17
C ALA A 24 9.71 -1.82 0.27
N LEU A 25 9.91 -3.00 0.86
CA LEU A 25 10.16 -4.25 0.16
C LEU A 25 9.03 -4.65 -0.80
N VAL A 26 7.77 -4.45 -0.41
CA VAL A 26 6.62 -4.93 -1.20
C VAL A 26 5.85 -3.82 -1.92
N PHE A 27 6.16 -2.56 -1.67
CA PHE A 27 5.35 -1.43 -2.14
C PHE A 27 5.11 -1.47 -3.65
N ASP A 28 6.16 -1.53 -4.44
CA ASP A 28 6.06 -1.54 -5.90
C ASP A 28 5.39 -2.81 -6.42
N THR A 29 5.66 -3.96 -5.78
CA THR A 29 5.01 -5.23 -6.11
C THR A 29 3.50 -5.15 -5.92
N VAL A 30 3.04 -4.60 -4.80
CA VAL A 30 1.61 -4.43 -4.50
C VAL A 30 0.95 -3.50 -5.52
N VAL A 31 1.58 -2.35 -5.82
CA VAL A 31 1.07 -1.36 -6.77
C VAL A 31 0.96 -1.95 -8.17
N GLN A 32 2.00 -2.62 -8.65
CA GLN A 32 2.03 -3.25 -9.98
C GLN A 32 1.04 -4.39 -10.09
N TRP A 33 0.96 -5.24 -9.06
CA TRP A 33 0.02 -6.35 -9.02
C TRP A 33 -1.43 -5.86 -9.04
N ALA A 34 -1.80 -4.89 -8.20
CA ALA A 34 -3.15 -4.35 -8.16
C ALA A 34 -3.57 -3.77 -9.53
N ARG A 35 -2.68 -3.05 -10.19
CA ARG A 35 -2.90 -2.53 -11.56
C ARG A 35 -3.06 -3.65 -12.59
N ALA A 36 -2.22 -4.67 -12.54
CA ALA A 36 -2.24 -5.79 -13.48
C ALA A 36 -3.54 -6.59 -13.37
N VAL A 37 -4.03 -6.80 -12.14
CA VAL A 37 -5.26 -7.57 -11.85
C VAL A 37 -6.52 -6.70 -11.95
N GLY A 38 -6.40 -5.37 -11.94
CA GLY A 38 -7.51 -4.42 -12.06
C GLY A 38 -8.24 -4.15 -10.74
N VAL A 39 -7.68 -4.62 -9.61
CA VAL A 39 -8.19 -4.34 -8.26
C VAL A 39 -7.91 -2.88 -7.90
N LYS A 40 -8.89 -2.19 -7.33
CA LYS A 40 -8.70 -0.83 -6.82
C LYS A 40 -7.76 -0.85 -5.62
N LEU A 41 -6.67 -0.09 -5.69
CA LEU A 41 -5.75 0.07 -4.58
C LEU A 41 -6.14 1.28 -3.72
N ASP A 42 -6.43 1.03 -2.43
CA ASP A 42 -6.62 2.05 -1.40
C ASP A 42 -5.41 2.05 -0.47
N LEU A 43 -4.45 2.92 -0.75
CA LEU A 43 -3.24 3.06 0.07
C LEU A 43 -3.55 3.87 1.32
N ARG A 44 -3.41 3.23 2.49
CA ARG A 44 -3.70 3.75 3.82
C ARG A 44 -2.44 3.93 4.65
N PRO A 45 -1.82 5.11 4.63
CA PRO A 45 -0.63 5.36 5.44
C PRO A 45 -0.94 5.35 6.95
N VAL A 46 0.00 4.81 7.72
CA VAL A 46 -0.05 4.74 9.19
C VAL A 46 1.25 5.32 9.75
N LEU A 47 1.14 6.09 10.83
CA LEU A 47 2.31 6.64 11.50
C LEU A 47 3.18 5.50 12.10
N PRO A 48 4.53 5.55 11.94
CA PRO A 48 5.42 4.55 12.53
C PRO A 48 5.16 4.32 14.02
N MET A 49 5.17 3.06 14.46
CA MET A 49 4.86 2.65 15.84
C MET A 49 5.68 3.45 16.87
N VAL A 50 6.99 3.60 16.62
CA VAL A 50 7.89 4.35 17.53
C VAL A 50 7.52 5.83 17.64
N MET A 51 6.91 6.41 16.61
CA MET A 51 6.43 7.79 16.63
C MET A 51 5.08 7.94 17.34
N ARG A 52 4.45 6.82 17.71
CA ARG A 52 3.21 6.72 18.50
C ARG A 52 3.49 6.33 19.96
N GLY A 53 4.76 6.33 20.38
CA GLY A 53 5.16 5.98 21.76
C GLY A 53 5.28 4.47 22.02
N VAL A 54 5.15 3.63 21.00
CA VAL A 54 5.41 2.18 21.14
C VAL A 54 6.92 1.97 21.06
N ALA A 55 7.52 1.58 22.18
CA ALA A 55 8.96 1.36 22.27
C ALA A 55 9.38 0.18 21.35
N ALA A 56 10.40 0.40 20.55
CA ALA A 56 11.15 -0.64 19.88
C ALA A 56 12.59 -0.62 20.37
N THR A 57 13.10 -1.78 20.79
CA THR A 57 14.50 -1.90 21.16
C THR A 57 15.38 -1.72 19.93
N ARG A 58 16.62 -1.23 20.15
CA ARG A 58 17.61 -1.09 19.07
C ARG A 58 17.85 -2.42 18.36
N ASP A 59 17.94 -3.50 19.10
CA ASP A 59 18.19 -4.85 18.56
C ASP A 59 17.04 -5.31 17.67
N LYS A 60 15.79 -5.04 18.06
CA LYS A 60 14.61 -5.33 17.21
C LYS A 60 14.65 -4.51 15.92
N GLY A 61 15.04 -3.23 16.00
CA GLY A 61 15.21 -2.39 14.81
C GLY A 61 16.27 -2.94 13.86
N MET A 62 17.44 -3.28 14.38
CA MET A 62 18.54 -3.85 13.59
C MET A 62 18.17 -5.20 12.97
N TYR A 63 17.44 -6.04 13.70
CA TYR A 63 16.94 -7.31 13.17
C TYR A 63 16.01 -7.08 11.97
N ILE A 64 15.01 -6.19 12.09
CA ILE A 64 14.03 -5.89 11.03
C ILE A 64 14.75 -5.41 9.75
N PHE A 65 15.72 -4.50 9.87
CA PHE A 65 16.45 -4.01 8.70
C PHE A 65 17.33 -5.09 8.06
N SER A 66 18.02 -5.88 8.87
CA SER A 66 18.84 -7.00 8.39
C SER A 66 18.00 -8.05 7.70
N ASP A 67 16.84 -8.37 8.26
CA ASP A 67 15.91 -9.37 7.73
C ASP A 67 15.31 -8.90 6.40
N ALA A 68 14.78 -7.67 6.33
CA ALA A 68 14.28 -7.09 5.09
C ALA A 68 15.34 -7.07 3.97
N GLY A 69 16.60 -6.81 4.31
CA GLY A 69 17.70 -6.87 3.36
C GLY A 69 17.99 -8.29 2.85
N ARG A 70 17.82 -9.33 3.69
CA ARG A 70 17.92 -10.73 3.25
C ARG A 70 16.78 -11.11 2.31
N GLU A 71 15.55 -10.77 2.68
CA GLU A 71 14.38 -11.02 1.84
C GLU A 71 14.48 -10.30 0.49
N ALA A 72 14.90 -9.04 0.48
CA ALA A 72 15.09 -8.28 -0.75
C ALA A 72 16.05 -8.99 -1.72
N ARG A 73 17.19 -9.50 -1.21
CA ARG A 73 18.14 -10.28 -2.03
C ARG A 73 17.53 -11.57 -2.55
N ALA A 74 16.77 -12.29 -1.72
CA ALA A 74 16.10 -13.52 -2.12
C ALA A 74 15.04 -13.31 -3.19
N LEU A 75 14.33 -12.17 -3.14
CA LEU A 75 13.27 -11.80 -4.09
C LEU A 75 13.77 -11.03 -5.31
N GLY A 76 15.06 -10.65 -5.35
CA GLY A 76 15.60 -9.79 -6.41
C GLY A 76 15.02 -8.38 -6.41
N VAL A 77 14.50 -7.91 -5.28
CA VAL A 77 13.93 -6.57 -5.11
C VAL A 77 15.04 -5.60 -4.72
N PRO A 78 15.15 -4.43 -5.34
CA PRO A 78 16.15 -3.44 -4.97
C PRO A 78 15.82 -2.85 -3.58
N LEU A 79 16.61 -3.22 -2.60
CA LEU A 79 16.66 -2.59 -1.28
C LEU A 79 18.15 -2.33 -1.00
N GLY A 80 18.53 -1.06 -1.04
CA GLY A 80 19.93 -0.64 -0.98
C GLY A 80 20.39 -0.23 0.41
N PRO A 81 21.49 0.54 0.50
CA PRO A 81 21.80 1.24 1.72
C PRO A 81 20.63 2.13 2.08
N PHE A 82 20.09 1.99 3.29
CA PHE A 82 18.94 2.75 3.71
C PHE A 82 19.33 3.93 4.59
N TYR A 83 18.51 4.97 4.53
CA TYR A 83 18.49 6.05 5.49
C TYR A 83 17.24 5.93 6.36
N ASP A 84 17.38 5.81 7.68
CA ASP A 84 16.22 5.74 8.59
C ASP A 84 15.51 7.11 8.65
N PRO A 85 14.30 7.25 8.08
CA PRO A 85 13.60 8.52 7.97
C PRO A 85 12.84 8.91 9.24
N ILE A 86 13.14 8.31 10.39
CA ILE A 86 12.40 8.52 11.64
C ILE A 86 12.25 10.01 11.98
N GLY A 87 11.07 10.38 12.48
CA GLY A 87 10.76 11.70 13.00
C GLY A 87 10.33 12.69 11.93
N GLU A 88 11.05 13.81 11.82
CA GLU A 88 10.64 14.92 10.97
C GLU A 88 10.54 14.58 9.47
N PRO A 89 11.42 13.79 8.85
CA PRO A 89 11.27 13.43 7.44
C PRO A 89 9.93 12.75 7.14
N VAL A 90 9.50 11.81 7.99
CA VAL A 90 8.20 11.14 7.87
C VAL A 90 7.05 12.16 8.01
N ARG A 91 7.10 13.02 9.03
CA ARG A 91 6.06 14.06 9.25
C ARG A 91 5.97 15.02 8.08
N ARG A 92 7.10 15.48 7.55
CA ARG A 92 7.13 16.36 6.37
C ARG A 92 6.51 15.70 5.15
N CYS A 93 6.81 14.43 4.88
CA CYS A 93 6.20 13.74 3.76
C CYS A 93 4.68 13.59 3.97
N TYR A 94 4.24 13.20 5.16
CA TYR A 94 2.81 13.07 5.45
C TYR A 94 2.06 14.41 5.42
N SER A 95 2.70 15.53 5.73
CA SER A 95 2.08 16.86 5.60
C SER A 95 1.72 17.22 4.15
N LEU A 96 2.27 16.48 3.17
CA LEU A 96 1.95 16.62 1.75
C LEU A 96 0.77 15.74 1.28
N LEU A 97 0.22 14.88 2.16
CA LEU A 97 -0.91 14.01 1.80
C LEU A 97 -2.13 14.79 1.28
N PRO A 98 -2.57 15.91 1.90
CA PRO A 98 -3.69 16.65 1.37
C PRO A 98 -3.48 17.14 -0.08
N LEU A 99 -2.28 17.58 -0.42
CA LEU A 99 -1.92 17.97 -1.80
C LEU A 99 -1.89 16.75 -2.72
N ALA A 100 -1.23 15.66 -2.30
CA ALA A 100 -1.13 14.44 -3.08
C ALA A 100 -2.50 13.80 -3.34
N ASP A 101 -3.40 13.86 -2.38
CA ASP A 101 -4.76 13.34 -2.51
C ASP A 101 -5.60 14.17 -3.50
N ALA A 102 -5.49 15.50 -3.41
CA ALA A 102 -6.17 16.40 -4.33
C ALA A 102 -5.75 16.16 -5.79
N GLU A 103 -4.52 15.73 -6.03
CA GLU A 103 -3.98 15.44 -7.36
C GLU A 103 -3.98 13.95 -7.71
N GLY A 104 -4.51 13.07 -6.84
CA GLY A 104 -4.50 11.60 -7.06
C GLY A 104 -3.08 11.00 -7.09
N LYS A 105 -2.13 11.58 -6.35
CA LYS A 105 -0.69 11.24 -6.35
C LYS A 105 -0.18 10.64 -5.05
N ARG A 106 -1.08 10.13 -4.18
CA ARG A 106 -0.68 9.53 -2.90
C ARG A 106 0.29 8.37 -3.08
N VAL A 107 -0.01 7.47 -4.00
CA VAL A 107 0.83 6.29 -4.28
C VAL A 107 2.21 6.70 -4.79
N GLU A 108 2.25 7.63 -5.74
CA GLU A 108 3.48 8.14 -6.31
C GLU A 108 4.35 8.88 -5.27
N LEU A 109 3.73 9.68 -4.40
CA LEU A 109 4.45 10.40 -3.34
C LEU A 109 5.07 9.43 -2.34
N LEU A 110 4.30 8.51 -1.80
CA LEU A 110 4.80 7.58 -0.79
C LEU A 110 5.80 6.59 -1.37
N GLY A 111 5.57 6.08 -2.58
CA GLY A 111 6.52 5.23 -3.30
C GLY A 111 7.85 5.94 -3.58
N SER A 112 7.79 7.20 -4.04
CA SER A 112 8.99 8.02 -4.26
C SER A 112 9.78 8.28 -2.98
N PHE A 113 9.11 8.47 -1.84
CA PHE A 113 9.78 8.63 -0.55
C PHE A 113 10.46 7.33 -0.10
N LEU A 114 9.77 6.19 -0.18
CA LEU A 114 10.32 4.89 0.16
C LEU A 114 11.52 4.54 -0.71
N GLN A 115 11.46 4.82 -2.00
CA GLN A 115 12.60 4.64 -2.92
C GLN A 115 13.80 5.49 -2.50
N ALA A 116 13.60 6.78 -2.19
CA ALA A 116 14.67 7.65 -1.75
C ALA A 116 15.34 7.15 -0.46
N ALA A 117 14.56 6.72 0.53
CA ALA A 117 15.05 6.30 1.83
C ALA A 117 15.67 4.89 1.81
N PHE A 118 15.00 3.91 1.17
CA PHE A 118 15.32 2.49 1.32
C PHE A 118 16.04 1.87 0.11
N VAL A 119 15.98 2.49 -1.04
CA VAL A 119 16.69 2.00 -2.23
C VAL A 119 17.93 2.87 -2.52
N GLU A 120 17.76 4.19 -2.48
CA GLU A 120 18.83 5.14 -2.81
C GLU A 120 19.65 5.56 -1.58
N GLY A 121 19.22 5.23 -0.35
CA GLY A 121 19.88 5.62 0.90
C GLY A 121 19.99 7.13 1.10
N ARG A 122 19.04 7.89 0.56
CA ARG A 122 19.07 9.35 0.60
C ARG A 122 18.58 9.87 1.94
N ASN A 123 19.30 10.84 2.47
CA ASN A 123 18.87 11.57 3.68
C ASN A 123 17.64 12.45 3.36
N THR A 124 16.46 11.90 3.62
CA THR A 124 15.17 12.56 3.37
C THR A 124 14.91 13.77 4.29
N ARG A 125 15.77 14.05 5.27
CA ARG A 125 15.76 15.29 6.05
C ARG A 125 16.15 16.51 5.21
N HIS A 126 16.98 16.30 4.19
CA HIS A 126 17.41 17.41 3.33
C HIS A 126 16.31 17.87 2.37
N LYS A 127 16.03 19.16 2.40
CA LYS A 127 15.02 19.80 1.54
C LYS A 127 15.21 19.46 0.05
N ARG A 128 16.45 19.41 -0.43
CA ARG A 128 16.77 19.04 -1.83
C ARG A 128 16.36 17.60 -2.18
N VAL A 129 16.46 16.68 -1.22
CA VAL A 129 16.05 15.28 -1.41
C VAL A 129 14.52 15.20 -1.42
N LEU A 130 13.85 15.86 -0.48
CA LEU A 130 12.40 15.91 -0.44
C LEU A 130 11.82 16.57 -1.69
N ARG A 131 12.47 17.62 -2.21
CA ARG A 131 12.09 18.22 -3.51
C ARG A 131 12.12 17.18 -4.63
N LYS A 132 13.18 16.38 -4.75
CA LYS A 132 13.25 15.31 -5.75
C LYS A 132 12.17 14.25 -5.56
N VAL A 133 11.85 13.90 -4.33
CA VAL A 133 10.74 12.98 -4.01
C VAL A 133 9.42 13.53 -4.53
N VAL A 134 9.14 14.79 -4.29
CA VAL A 134 7.91 15.48 -4.72
C VAL A 134 7.83 15.57 -6.24
N GLU A 135 8.90 16.05 -6.88
CA GLU A 135 8.96 16.20 -8.35
C GLU A 135 8.86 14.84 -9.07
N ARG A 136 9.50 13.79 -8.53
CA ARG A 136 9.39 12.43 -9.07
C ARG A 136 7.97 11.86 -8.95
N ALA A 137 7.24 12.25 -7.91
CA ALA A 137 5.83 11.91 -7.74
C ALA A 137 4.90 12.66 -8.71
N GLY A 138 5.40 13.61 -9.47
CA GLY A 138 4.62 14.45 -10.38
C GLY A 138 3.91 15.61 -9.70
N LEU A 139 4.35 16.00 -8.50
CA LEU A 139 3.79 17.12 -7.74
C LEU A 139 4.62 18.39 -7.92
N SER A 140 3.98 19.54 -7.83
CA SER A 140 4.63 20.86 -7.85
C SER A 140 5.40 21.12 -6.55
N TRP A 141 6.72 21.31 -6.67
CA TRP A 141 7.53 21.68 -5.50
C TRP A 141 7.11 23.03 -4.89
N ARG A 142 6.66 23.98 -5.70
CA ARG A 142 6.18 25.28 -5.22
C ARG A 142 5.00 25.10 -4.25
N GLU A 143 4.02 24.29 -4.63
CA GLU A 143 2.83 24.02 -3.83
C GLU A 143 3.17 23.14 -2.63
N ALA A 144 3.95 22.06 -2.83
CA ALA A 144 4.40 21.21 -1.76
C ALA A 144 5.20 21.96 -0.70
N SER A 145 6.12 22.87 -1.11
CA SER A 145 6.91 23.64 -0.15
C SER A 145 6.06 24.58 0.71
N ALA A 146 4.95 25.07 0.19
CA ALA A 146 3.99 25.88 0.94
C ALA A 146 3.13 25.05 1.91
N GLN A 147 3.03 23.74 1.69
CA GLN A 147 2.25 22.80 2.52
C GLN A 147 3.11 22.14 3.62
N LEU A 148 4.44 22.13 3.47
CA LEU A 148 5.34 21.44 4.40
C LEU A 148 5.11 21.82 5.87
N GLY A 149 4.95 20.79 6.71
CA GLY A 149 4.78 20.93 8.14
C GLY A 149 3.41 21.42 8.60
N LYS A 150 2.48 21.68 7.68
CA LYS A 150 1.09 22.01 8.06
C LYS A 150 0.38 20.79 8.64
N PRO A 151 -0.51 21.00 9.61
CA PRO A 151 -1.37 19.93 10.15
C PRO A 151 -2.46 19.53 9.15
N GLY A 152 -3.25 18.50 9.51
CA GLY A 152 -4.42 18.05 8.76
C GLY A 152 -4.29 16.64 8.20
N TRP A 153 -3.10 16.05 8.27
CA TRP A 153 -2.84 14.67 7.86
C TRP A 153 -2.96 13.67 9.02
N GLU A 154 -2.84 14.14 10.25
CA GLU A 154 -2.77 13.29 11.46
C GLU A 154 -4.06 12.49 11.67
N ALA A 155 -5.22 13.14 11.49
CA ALA A 155 -6.52 12.50 11.63
C ALA A 155 -6.72 11.34 10.63
N LEU A 156 -6.24 11.51 9.39
CA LEU A 156 -6.27 10.45 8.38
C LEU A 156 -5.45 9.24 8.82
N LEU A 157 -4.22 9.46 9.29
CA LEU A 157 -3.34 8.38 9.71
C LEU A 157 -3.88 7.65 10.95
N GLU A 158 -4.50 8.39 11.86
CA GLU A 158 -5.14 7.80 13.04
C GLU A 158 -6.36 6.97 12.66
N ALA A 159 -7.22 7.45 11.79
CA ALA A 159 -8.35 6.68 11.27
C ALA A 159 -7.89 5.41 10.54
N ASN A 160 -6.81 5.47 9.77
CA ASN A 160 -6.22 4.31 9.13
C ASN A 160 -5.69 3.30 10.15
N ARG A 161 -5.05 3.77 11.22
CA ARG A 161 -4.57 2.91 12.32
C ARG A 161 -5.74 2.18 13.00
N GLU A 162 -6.81 2.90 13.32
CA GLU A 162 -7.99 2.32 13.94
C GLU A 162 -8.65 1.28 13.03
N ALA A 163 -8.78 1.58 11.74
CA ALA A 163 -9.29 0.64 10.75
C ALA A 163 -8.44 -0.63 10.63
N MET A 164 -7.10 -0.49 10.67
CA MET A 164 -6.17 -1.61 10.66
C MET A 164 -6.32 -2.49 11.91
N TYR A 165 -6.47 -1.88 13.08
CA TYR A 165 -6.66 -2.61 14.34
C TYR A 165 -8.00 -3.34 14.40
N ALA A 166 -9.04 -2.80 13.77
CA ALA A 166 -10.36 -3.39 13.74
C ALA A 166 -10.40 -4.80 13.12
N PHE A 167 -9.46 -5.13 12.22
CA PHE A 167 -9.30 -6.49 11.69
C PHE A 167 -8.11 -7.25 12.26
N ASN A 168 -7.69 -6.94 13.49
CA ASN A 168 -6.58 -7.58 14.21
C ASN A 168 -5.20 -7.48 13.53
N CYS A 169 -4.96 -6.46 12.73
CA CYS A 169 -3.66 -6.16 12.17
C CYS A 169 -2.97 -5.07 12.99
N TRP A 170 -1.84 -5.42 13.62
CA TRP A 170 -1.14 -4.54 14.57
C TRP A 170 0.11 -3.89 14.00
N GLY A 171 0.44 -4.20 12.76
CA GLY A 171 1.66 -3.71 12.11
C GLY A 171 1.54 -3.62 10.59
N VAL A 172 2.56 -3.05 9.97
CA VAL A 172 2.63 -2.82 8.53
C VAL A 172 3.77 -3.64 7.91
N PRO A 173 3.62 -4.06 6.64
CA PRO A 173 2.45 -3.90 5.77
C PRO A 173 1.27 -4.74 6.22
N GLY A 174 0.07 -4.18 6.13
CA GLY A 174 -1.20 -4.87 6.37
C GLY A 174 -2.11 -4.76 5.15
N PHE A 175 -2.96 -5.76 4.95
CA PHE A 175 -3.84 -5.85 3.80
C PHE A 175 -5.25 -6.25 4.21
N ARG A 176 -6.24 -5.60 3.63
CA ARG A 176 -7.64 -6.01 3.70
C ARG A 176 -8.24 -5.95 2.30
N LEU A 177 -8.76 -7.08 1.82
CA LEU A 177 -9.49 -7.16 0.57
C LEU A 177 -10.97 -6.99 0.86
N VAL A 178 -11.60 -6.05 0.18
CA VAL A 178 -13.00 -5.66 0.38
C VAL A 178 -13.75 -5.80 -0.93
N ASP A 179 -14.95 -6.37 -0.87
CA ASP A 179 -15.86 -6.47 -2.00
C ASP A 179 -16.65 -5.17 -2.23
N ALA A 180 -17.39 -5.11 -3.32
CA ALA A 180 -18.20 -3.96 -3.72
C ALA A 180 -19.26 -3.56 -2.67
N ASP A 181 -19.77 -4.53 -1.90
CA ASP A 181 -20.73 -4.32 -0.81
C ASP A 181 -20.10 -3.90 0.51
N GLY A 182 -18.76 -3.78 0.57
CA GLY A 182 -18.00 -3.44 1.78
C GLY A 182 -17.64 -4.65 2.65
N SER A 183 -18.00 -5.87 2.27
CA SER A 183 -17.64 -7.07 3.01
C SER A 183 -16.14 -7.37 2.90
N THR A 184 -15.55 -7.86 3.98
CA THR A 184 -14.14 -8.27 4.01
C THR A 184 -14.00 -9.69 3.47
N LEU A 185 -13.26 -9.85 2.39
CA LEU A 185 -12.99 -11.16 1.77
C LEU A 185 -11.73 -11.81 2.33
N ALA A 186 -10.70 -11.02 2.63
CA ALA A 186 -9.45 -11.50 3.20
C ALA A 186 -8.75 -10.41 3.98
N THR A 187 -7.94 -10.83 4.96
CA THR A 187 -6.99 -9.98 5.66
C THR A 187 -5.64 -10.67 5.74
N ALA A 188 -4.57 -9.89 5.69
CA ALA A 188 -3.21 -10.40 5.85
C ALA A 188 -2.32 -9.37 6.55
N TRP A 189 -1.36 -9.86 7.30
CA TRP A 189 -0.34 -9.05 7.96
C TRP A 189 1.04 -9.60 7.65
N GLY A 190 1.88 -8.76 7.10
CA GLY A 190 3.25 -9.07 6.73
C GLY A 190 3.47 -9.09 5.21
N GLN A 191 4.70 -8.77 4.81
CA GLN A 191 5.14 -8.71 3.42
C GLN A 191 5.09 -10.08 2.71
N ASP A 192 5.19 -11.15 3.48
CA ASP A 192 5.18 -12.54 3.03
C ASP A 192 3.77 -13.12 2.79
N ARG A 193 2.72 -12.33 3.03
CA ARG A 193 1.32 -12.80 2.98
C ARG A 193 0.51 -12.26 1.80
N LEU A 194 1.12 -11.47 0.91
CA LEU A 194 0.42 -10.93 -0.26
C LEU A 194 -0.14 -12.03 -1.17
N TRP A 195 0.51 -13.17 -1.27
CA TRP A 195 0.05 -14.30 -2.06
C TRP A 195 -1.32 -14.84 -1.62
N LEU A 196 -1.62 -14.82 -0.31
CA LEU A 196 -2.94 -15.22 0.22
C LEU A 196 -4.03 -14.30 -0.31
N VAL A 197 -3.79 -13.00 -0.32
CA VAL A 197 -4.73 -12.01 -0.85
C VAL A 197 -4.91 -12.22 -2.36
N ALA A 198 -3.81 -12.46 -3.08
CA ALA A 198 -3.85 -12.70 -4.52
C ALA A 198 -4.67 -13.96 -4.88
N GLU A 199 -4.55 -15.02 -4.08
CA GLU A 199 -5.34 -16.23 -4.26
C GLU A 199 -6.84 -15.98 -4.06
N VAL A 200 -7.22 -15.25 -3.00
CA VAL A 200 -8.63 -14.91 -2.75
C VAL A 200 -9.19 -14.03 -3.87
N VAL A 201 -8.41 -13.10 -4.41
CA VAL A 201 -8.83 -12.31 -5.59
C VAL A 201 -9.13 -13.22 -6.77
N GLN A 202 -8.24 -14.16 -7.10
CA GLN A 202 -8.48 -15.07 -8.23
C GLN A 202 -9.71 -15.97 -8.01
N GLN A 203 -9.93 -16.44 -6.79
CA GLN A 203 -11.13 -17.21 -6.44
C GLN A 203 -12.42 -16.37 -6.61
N ALA A 204 -12.43 -15.14 -6.12
CA ALA A 204 -13.56 -14.23 -6.23
C ALA A 204 -13.89 -13.90 -7.71
N LEU A 205 -12.87 -13.66 -8.53
CA LEU A 205 -13.05 -13.40 -9.96
C LEU A 205 -13.55 -14.63 -10.71
N SER A 206 -13.00 -15.81 -10.42
CA SER A 206 -13.42 -17.07 -11.04
C SER A 206 -14.89 -17.40 -10.70
N ALA A 207 -15.31 -17.17 -9.47
CA ALA A 207 -16.71 -17.40 -9.05
C ALA A 207 -17.69 -16.46 -9.78
N ARG A 208 -17.30 -15.21 -10.04
CA ARG A 208 -18.11 -14.24 -10.79
C ARG A 208 -18.29 -14.61 -12.26
N ASP A 209 -17.22 -15.10 -12.90
CA ASP A 209 -17.29 -15.56 -14.28
C ASP A 209 -18.24 -16.77 -14.44
N GLN A 210 -18.25 -17.67 -13.47
CA GLN A 210 -19.17 -18.81 -13.46
C GLN A 210 -20.63 -18.36 -13.24
N SER A 211 -20.87 -17.36 -12.40
CA SER A 211 -22.22 -16.82 -12.17
C SER A 211 -22.74 -15.97 -13.34
N GLY A 212 -21.85 -15.28 -14.05
CA GLY A 212 -22.19 -14.51 -15.26
C GLY A 212 -22.45 -15.38 -16.50
N SER A 213 -22.01 -16.63 -16.49
CA SER A 213 -22.23 -17.59 -17.58
C SER A 213 -23.56 -18.39 -17.46
N SER A 214 -24.31 -18.16 -16.40
CA SER A 214 -25.67 -18.73 -16.26
C SER A 214 -26.69 -17.93 -17.08
N THR A 215 -26.48 -17.84 -18.38
CA THR A 215 -27.54 -17.47 -19.31
C THR A 215 -28.50 -18.65 -19.34
N GLU A 216 -29.71 -18.47 -18.80
CA GLU A 216 -30.81 -19.42 -18.93
C GLU A 216 -30.91 -19.88 -20.39
N LEU A 217 -30.72 -21.16 -20.62
CA LEU A 217 -31.09 -21.77 -21.87
C LEU A 217 -32.60 -21.53 -22.06
N PRO A 218 -33.04 -21.02 -23.21
CA PRO A 218 -34.46 -20.86 -23.45
C PRO A 218 -35.17 -22.24 -23.33
N PRO A 219 -36.37 -22.29 -22.78
CA PRO A 219 -37.08 -23.55 -22.60
C PRO A 219 -37.22 -24.28 -23.93
N PRO A 220 -37.14 -25.61 -23.92
CA PRO A 220 -37.30 -26.41 -25.16
C PRO A 220 -38.68 -26.12 -25.78
N PHE A 221 -38.70 -26.00 -27.10
CA PHE A 221 -39.89 -25.67 -27.88
C PHE A 221 -41.10 -26.53 -27.46
N PRO A 222 -42.32 -25.95 -27.40
CA PRO A 222 -43.49 -26.70 -27.11
C PRO A 222 -43.76 -27.71 -28.23
N HIS A 223 -43.93 -28.98 -27.84
CA HIS A 223 -44.35 -30.03 -28.76
C HIS A 223 -45.71 -29.64 -29.37
N SER A 224 -45.71 -29.40 -30.67
CA SER A 224 -46.95 -29.31 -31.46
C SER A 224 -47.65 -30.67 -31.43
N ARG A 225 -48.92 -30.66 -31.10
CA ARG A 225 -49.86 -31.79 -31.33
C ARG A 225 -50.27 -31.82 -32.79
#